data_7db8d0f2a76e79b906bc42c63b825c46
#
_entry.id   7db8d0f2a76e79b906bc42c63b825c46
#
_cell.length_a   1.000
_cell.length_b   1.000
_cell.length_c   1.000
_cell.angle_alpha   90.00
_cell.angle_beta   90.00
_cell.angle_gamma   90.00
#
_symmetry.space_group_name_H-M   'P 1'
#
loop_
_entity.id
_entity.type
_entity.pdbx_description
1 polymer ?
#
loop_
_entity_poly.entity_id
_entity_poly.type
_entity_poly.pdbx_seq_one_letter_code
_entity_poly.pdbx_strand_id
1 'polypeptide(L)'
;MKFKKVGLMISALLMTVGLVGCGAANLPEGDVKIVNQQVSGVIGLLLESADYGPDQSTVASMVLPTGSSYDINMTVEQYENGELVNTIEVPTYTTDTMEKNSIVHMILNIGQNNVKSIFSIAEVDSEKTTDQKNPEYKVTKTNAPAINFEQRVAIDQYGGELNKDVVLAAYTTGGSAAITLDNYQDQVANYTAVSVVKVNIAQK
;
A
#
# COMPACT_ATOMS: atom_id res chain seq x y z
N MET A 1 -15.23 -5.55 33.48
CA MET A 1 -13.78 -5.43 33.21
C MET A 1 -13.31 -6.56 32.30
N LYS A 2 -13.93 -6.78 31.11
CA LYS A 2 -13.58 -7.87 30.18
C LYS A 2 -13.25 -7.39 28.75
N PHE A 3 -13.29 -6.09 28.47
CA PHE A 3 -13.05 -5.55 27.10
C PHE A 3 -11.58 -5.36 26.72
N LYS A 4 -10.64 -5.32 27.67
CA LYS A 4 -9.19 -5.17 27.37
C LYS A 4 -8.55 -6.40 26.70
N LYS A 5 -9.13 -7.60 26.91
CA LYS A 5 -8.57 -8.83 26.34
C LYS A 5 -9.01 -9.11 24.89
N VAL A 6 -10.12 -8.52 24.45
CA VAL A 6 -10.62 -8.69 23.08
C VAL A 6 -9.82 -7.81 22.10
N GLY A 7 -9.45 -6.60 22.52
CA GLY A 7 -8.61 -5.72 21.70
C GLY A 7 -7.20 -6.28 21.45
N LEU A 8 -6.64 -7.01 22.42
CA LEU A 8 -5.31 -7.61 22.29
C LEU A 8 -5.33 -8.83 21.35
N MET A 9 -6.43 -9.59 21.31
CA MET A 9 -6.56 -10.73 20.39
C MET A 9 -6.75 -10.28 18.93
N ILE A 10 -7.43 -9.15 18.70
CA ILE A 10 -7.65 -8.62 17.35
C ILE A 10 -6.34 -8.09 16.76
N SER A 11 -5.51 -7.42 17.56
CA SER A 11 -4.19 -6.94 17.08
C SER A 11 -3.22 -8.08 16.81
N ALA A 12 -3.22 -9.15 17.63
CA ALA A 12 -2.41 -10.34 17.37
C ALA A 12 -2.89 -11.11 16.13
N LEU A 13 -4.20 -11.15 15.88
CA LEU A 13 -4.78 -11.83 14.72
C LEU A 13 -4.50 -11.08 13.42
N LEU A 14 -4.46 -9.74 13.44
CA LEU A 14 -4.08 -8.93 12.29
C LEU A 14 -2.61 -9.12 11.89
N MET A 15 -1.71 -9.35 12.85
CA MET A 15 -0.31 -9.62 12.56
C MET A 15 -0.07 -11.04 12.00
N THR A 16 -0.85 -12.02 12.45
CA THR A 16 -0.68 -13.40 11.97
C THR A 16 -1.26 -13.62 10.57
N VAL A 17 -2.30 -12.89 10.18
CA VAL A 17 -2.88 -13.00 8.83
C VAL A 17 -1.97 -12.34 7.78
N GLY A 18 -1.23 -11.27 8.13
CA GLY A 18 -0.24 -10.65 7.25
C GLY A 18 1.03 -11.49 7.02
N LEU A 19 1.35 -12.42 7.95
CA LEU A 19 2.55 -13.23 7.88
C LEU A 19 2.34 -14.61 7.22
N VAL A 20 1.12 -15.11 7.18
CA VAL A 20 0.81 -16.43 6.60
C VAL A 20 0.82 -16.40 5.05
N GLY A 21 0.72 -15.20 4.43
CA GLY A 21 0.84 -15.04 2.97
C GLY A 21 2.26 -14.81 2.45
N CYS A 22 3.18 -14.33 3.30
CA CYS A 22 4.58 -14.06 2.93
C CYS A 22 5.52 -14.97 3.73
N GLY A 23 5.52 -16.26 3.43
CA GLY A 23 6.65 -17.08 3.82
C GLY A 23 7.92 -16.48 3.21
N ALA A 24 8.98 -16.30 4.00
CA ALA A 24 10.27 -15.75 3.56
C ALA A 24 10.86 -16.44 2.29
N ALA A 25 10.27 -17.56 1.88
CA ALA A 25 10.65 -18.33 0.70
C ALA A 25 10.20 -17.74 -0.65
N ASN A 26 9.31 -16.74 -0.67
CA ASN A 26 8.70 -16.21 -1.91
C ASN A 26 8.80 -14.68 -2.05
N LEU A 27 9.69 -14.02 -1.32
CA LEU A 27 9.94 -12.60 -1.55
C LEU A 27 10.65 -12.41 -2.88
N PRO A 28 10.24 -11.40 -3.69
CA PRO A 28 10.93 -11.08 -4.94
C PRO A 28 12.38 -10.67 -4.68
N GLU A 29 13.24 -10.79 -5.69
CA GLU A 29 14.64 -10.35 -5.61
C GLU A 29 14.73 -8.83 -5.78
N GLY A 30 15.70 -8.19 -5.11
CA GLY A 30 15.95 -6.75 -5.20
C GLY A 30 16.18 -6.10 -3.84
N ASP A 31 16.61 -4.85 -3.85
CA ASP A 31 16.80 -4.03 -2.64
C ASP A 31 15.45 -3.63 -2.03
N VAL A 32 14.51 -3.27 -2.88
CA VAL A 32 13.12 -2.98 -2.52
C VAL A 32 12.25 -4.18 -2.86
N LYS A 33 11.55 -4.71 -1.88
CA LYS A 33 10.60 -5.81 -2.06
C LYS A 33 9.24 -5.36 -1.57
N ILE A 34 8.27 -5.36 -2.48
CA ILE A 34 6.89 -4.97 -2.17
C ILE A 34 5.99 -6.17 -2.46
N VAL A 35 5.13 -6.49 -1.52
CA VAL A 35 4.11 -7.52 -1.67
C VAL A 35 2.75 -6.90 -1.38
N ASN A 36 1.87 -6.96 -2.36
CA ASN A 36 0.49 -6.53 -2.20
C ASN A 36 -0.28 -7.57 -1.38
N GLN A 37 -1.08 -7.11 -0.44
CA GLN A 37 -1.91 -7.95 0.40
C GLN A 37 -3.32 -8.01 -0.19
N GLN A 38 -3.86 -9.20 -0.30
CA GLN A 38 -5.27 -9.34 -0.70
C GLN A 38 -6.18 -8.80 0.39
N VAL A 39 -7.01 -7.84 0.02
CA VAL A 39 -8.01 -7.25 0.92
C VAL A 39 -9.24 -8.15 0.95
N SER A 40 -9.24 -9.13 1.85
CA SER A 40 -10.32 -10.10 2.00
C SER A 40 -10.56 -10.44 3.48
N GLY A 41 -11.64 -11.14 3.77
CA GLY A 41 -11.95 -11.59 5.12
C GLY A 41 -12.04 -10.44 6.13
N VAL A 42 -11.40 -10.58 7.28
CA VAL A 42 -11.47 -9.59 8.39
C VAL A 42 -10.88 -8.23 7.98
N ILE A 43 -9.82 -8.21 7.16
CA ILE A 43 -9.23 -6.94 6.68
C ILE A 43 -10.23 -6.20 5.80
N GLY A 44 -10.89 -6.89 4.88
CA GLY A 44 -11.95 -6.31 4.04
C GLY A 44 -13.09 -5.73 4.87
N LEU A 45 -13.58 -6.46 5.87
CA LEU A 45 -14.64 -6.00 6.77
C LEU A 45 -14.21 -4.76 7.58
N LEU A 46 -12.97 -4.70 8.05
CA LEU A 46 -12.45 -3.53 8.78
C LEU A 46 -12.36 -2.30 7.89
N LEU A 47 -11.90 -2.46 6.66
CA LEU A 47 -11.83 -1.35 5.70
C LEU A 47 -13.23 -0.87 5.32
N GLU A 48 -14.16 -1.79 5.08
CA GLU A 48 -15.54 -1.45 4.77
C GLU A 48 -16.26 -0.76 5.93
N SER A 49 -15.96 -1.14 7.17
CA SER A 49 -16.46 -0.43 8.36
C SER A 49 -15.92 0.99 8.51
N ALA A 50 -14.86 1.33 7.80
CA ALA A 50 -14.24 2.66 7.74
C ALA A 50 -14.62 3.43 6.45
N ASP A 51 -15.67 3.01 5.76
CA ASP A 51 -16.15 3.55 4.47
C ASP A 51 -15.15 3.40 3.30
N TYR A 52 -14.26 2.39 3.35
CA TYR A 52 -13.36 2.04 2.25
C TYR A 52 -13.58 0.60 1.82
N GLY A 53 -14.10 0.39 0.64
CA GLY A 53 -14.22 -0.94 0.07
C GLY A 53 -12.87 -1.58 -0.27
N PRO A 54 -12.82 -2.92 -0.44
CA PRO A 54 -11.61 -3.63 -0.86
C PRO A 54 -11.01 -3.06 -2.15
N ASP A 55 -11.85 -2.63 -3.08
CA ASP A 55 -11.43 -2.07 -4.37
C ASP A 55 -10.90 -0.64 -4.26
N GLN A 56 -11.20 0.06 -3.15
CA GLN A 56 -10.70 1.40 -2.86
C GLN A 56 -9.39 1.40 -2.07
N SER A 57 -8.92 0.22 -1.66
CA SER A 57 -7.79 0.09 -0.75
C SER A 57 -6.64 -0.66 -1.40
N THR A 58 -5.44 -0.10 -1.34
CA THR A 58 -4.19 -0.79 -1.66
C THR A 58 -3.44 -1.05 -0.36
N VAL A 59 -3.24 -2.32 -0.03
CA VAL A 59 -2.52 -2.75 1.17
C VAL A 59 -1.24 -3.43 0.72
N ALA A 60 -0.10 -2.95 1.19
CA ALA A 60 1.18 -3.52 0.83
C ALA A 60 2.12 -3.66 2.04
N SER A 61 3.00 -4.63 1.97
CA SER A 61 4.13 -4.81 2.87
C SER A 61 5.42 -4.60 2.11
N MET A 62 6.36 -3.85 2.69
CA MET A 62 7.63 -3.53 2.05
C MET A 62 8.79 -3.97 2.94
N VAL A 63 9.75 -4.67 2.33
CA VAL A 63 11.04 -5.00 2.97
C VAL A 63 12.11 -4.15 2.31
N LEU A 64 12.85 -3.39 3.12
CA LEU A 64 13.87 -2.45 2.70
C LEU A 64 15.22 -2.87 3.29
N PRO A 65 16.36 -2.47 2.69
CA PRO A 65 17.68 -2.75 3.24
C PRO A 65 17.84 -2.21 4.67
N THR A 66 18.58 -2.92 5.49
CA THR A 66 18.81 -2.54 6.88
C THR A 66 19.92 -1.49 7.02
N GLY A 67 19.93 -0.77 8.14
CA GLY A 67 20.97 0.19 8.48
C GLY A 67 20.79 1.59 7.90
N SER A 68 19.68 1.86 7.24
CA SER A 68 19.35 3.16 6.66
C SER A 68 17.92 3.56 6.94
N SER A 69 17.61 4.84 6.85
CA SER A 69 16.25 5.37 6.81
C SER A 69 15.84 5.67 5.37
N TYR A 70 14.54 5.69 5.12
CA TYR A 70 13.99 5.85 3.78
C TYR A 70 12.86 6.87 3.75
N ASP A 71 12.81 7.64 2.67
CA ASP A 71 11.65 8.45 2.32
C ASP A 71 10.77 7.66 1.35
N ILE A 72 9.53 7.37 1.74
CA ILE A 72 8.53 6.71 0.92
C ILE A 72 7.59 7.77 0.38
N ASN A 73 7.72 8.05 -0.90
CA ASN A 73 6.94 9.03 -1.63
C ASN A 73 5.86 8.32 -2.43
N MET A 74 4.62 8.77 -2.32
CA MET A 74 3.52 8.23 -3.10
C MET A 74 2.84 9.33 -3.89
N THR A 75 2.43 8.99 -5.10
CA THR A 75 1.64 9.87 -5.97
C THR A 75 0.47 9.10 -6.56
N VAL A 76 -0.59 9.84 -6.86
CA VAL A 76 -1.71 9.35 -7.67
C VAL A 76 -1.81 10.23 -8.90
N GLU A 77 -1.44 9.71 -10.05
CA GLU A 77 -1.60 10.38 -11.35
C GLU A 77 -3.01 10.12 -11.88
N GLN A 78 -3.67 11.18 -12.32
CA GLN A 78 -5.01 11.12 -12.90
C GLN A 78 -4.97 11.51 -14.37
N TYR A 79 -5.45 10.63 -15.22
CA TYR A 79 -5.56 10.80 -16.67
C TYR A 79 -7.03 10.84 -17.07
N GLU A 80 -7.36 11.73 -18.00
CA GLU A 80 -8.66 11.79 -18.67
C GLU A 80 -8.44 11.76 -20.19
N ASN A 81 -9.08 10.82 -20.88
CA ASN A 81 -8.96 10.64 -22.32
C ASN A 81 -7.49 10.59 -22.81
N GLY A 82 -6.61 9.98 -22.02
CA GLY A 82 -5.20 9.81 -22.34
C GLY A 82 -4.27 10.95 -21.91
N GLU A 83 -4.80 12.07 -21.40
CA GLU A 83 -4.02 13.23 -20.95
C GLU A 83 -3.89 13.22 -19.43
N LEU A 84 -2.67 13.50 -18.92
CA LEU A 84 -2.44 13.69 -17.48
C LEU A 84 -3.07 15.02 -17.06
N VAL A 85 -4.13 14.95 -16.26
CA VAL A 85 -4.88 16.14 -15.81
C VAL A 85 -4.54 16.57 -14.38
N ASN A 86 -4.04 15.64 -13.56
CA ASN A 86 -3.72 15.94 -12.16
C ASN A 86 -2.69 14.95 -11.59
N THR A 87 -1.93 15.41 -10.61
CA THR A 87 -1.05 14.57 -9.78
C THR A 87 -1.30 14.92 -8.30
N ILE A 88 -1.72 13.93 -7.53
CA ILE A 88 -1.95 14.06 -6.11
C ILE A 88 -0.71 13.57 -5.39
N GLU A 89 -0.01 14.46 -4.69
CA GLU A 89 1.11 14.10 -3.84
C GLU A 89 0.59 13.70 -2.46
N VAL A 90 0.93 12.49 -2.05
CA VAL A 90 0.67 12.01 -0.67
C VAL A 90 1.84 12.43 0.20
N PRO A 91 1.63 12.95 1.41
CA PRO A 91 2.72 13.35 2.29
C PRO A 91 3.72 12.22 2.50
N THR A 92 5.00 12.53 2.32
CA THR A 92 6.12 11.59 2.47
C THR A 92 6.11 10.92 3.84
N TYR A 93 6.26 9.61 3.84
CA TYR A 93 6.54 8.87 5.05
C TYR A 93 8.04 8.61 5.16
N THR A 94 8.68 9.14 6.21
CA THR A 94 10.08 8.86 6.50
C THR A 94 10.15 7.76 7.57
N THR A 95 10.87 6.68 7.27
CA THR A 95 11.11 5.60 8.24
C THR A 95 12.19 6.00 9.24
N ASP A 96 12.18 5.40 10.41
CA ASP A 96 13.37 5.29 11.23
C ASP A 96 14.41 4.41 10.52
N THR A 97 15.61 4.28 11.12
CA THR A 97 16.63 3.35 10.61
C THR A 97 16.05 1.93 10.61
N MET A 98 16.03 1.31 9.45
CA MET A 98 15.48 -0.04 9.29
C MET A 98 16.39 -1.07 9.99
N GLU A 99 15.81 -1.78 10.93
CA GLU A 99 16.45 -2.88 11.66
C GLU A 99 16.28 -4.21 10.89
N LYS A 100 17.06 -5.20 11.30
CA LYS A 100 16.89 -6.56 10.77
C LYS A 100 15.47 -7.05 11.07
N ASN A 101 14.81 -7.60 10.06
CA ASN A 101 13.42 -8.08 10.13
C ASN A 101 12.35 -6.98 10.28
N SER A 102 12.68 -5.71 10.08
CA SER A 102 11.66 -4.66 9.99
C SER A 102 10.88 -4.75 8.68
N ILE A 103 9.57 -4.60 8.78
CA ILE A 103 8.64 -4.55 7.63
C ILE A 103 7.86 -3.24 7.73
N VAL A 104 7.80 -2.51 6.62
CA VAL A 104 6.90 -1.35 6.49
C VAL A 104 5.57 -1.85 5.97
N HIS A 105 4.51 -1.61 6.71
CA HIS A 105 3.14 -1.83 6.24
C HIS A 105 2.54 -0.52 5.76
N MET A 106 1.84 -0.57 4.66
CA MET A 106 1.19 0.57 4.03
C MET A 106 -0.25 0.23 3.70
N ILE A 107 -1.16 1.16 3.98
CA ILE A 107 -2.51 1.17 3.45
C ILE A 107 -2.72 2.49 2.74
N LEU A 108 -3.14 2.46 1.49
CA LEU A 108 -3.61 3.62 0.75
C LEU A 108 -5.09 3.42 0.42
N ASN A 109 -5.90 4.33 0.91
CA ASN A 109 -7.34 4.35 0.67
C ASN A 109 -7.70 5.53 -0.24
N ILE A 110 -8.45 5.25 -1.30
CA ILE A 110 -8.98 6.24 -2.22
C ILE A 110 -10.44 6.51 -1.85
N GLY A 111 -10.68 7.67 -1.23
CA GLY A 111 -12.03 8.12 -0.88
C GLY A 111 -12.63 9.04 -1.94
N GLN A 112 -13.88 9.44 -1.74
CA GLN A 112 -14.61 10.31 -2.67
C GLN A 112 -13.94 11.67 -2.90
N ASN A 113 -13.31 12.26 -1.87
CA ASN A 113 -12.69 13.58 -1.93
C ASN A 113 -11.31 13.62 -1.26
N ASN A 114 -10.69 12.47 -1.07
CA ASN A 114 -9.40 12.39 -0.41
C ASN A 114 -8.67 11.08 -0.73
N VAL A 115 -7.36 11.15 -0.57
CA VAL A 115 -6.48 9.98 -0.48
C VAL A 115 -5.95 9.94 0.95
N LYS A 116 -6.10 8.79 1.61
CA LYS A 116 -5.63 8.56 2.98
C LYS A 116 -4.53 7.50 2.95
N SER A 117 -3.37 7.82 3.52
CA SER A 117 -2.32 6.84 3.72
C SER A 117 -2.12 6.52 5.20
N ILE A 118 -1.80 5.28 5.48
CA ILE A 118 -1.46 4.78 6.81
C ILE A 118 -0.18 3.97 6.67
N PHE A 119 0.81 4.32 7.46
CA PHE A 119 2.07 3.60 7.53
C PHE A 119 2.34 3.11 8.95
N SER A 120 2.99 1.98 9.05
CA SER A 120 3.55 1.46 10.29
C SER A 120 4.80 0.64 10.00
N ILE A 121 5.73 0.58 10.97
CA ILE A 121 6.85 -0.35 10.93
C ILE A 121 6.57 -1.43 11.98
N ALA A 122 6.66 -2.68 11.58
CA ALA A 122 6.61 -3.83 12.45
C ALA A 122 7.96 -4.55 12.45
N GLU A 123 8.43 -4.94 13.62
CA GLU A 123 9.56 -5.85 13.76
C GLU A 123 9.04 -7.30 13.82
N VAL A 124 9.55 -8.13 12.92
CA VAL A 124 9.24 -9.56 12.91
C VAL A 124 10.28 -10.27 13.76
N ASP A 125 10.08 -10.34 15.07
CA ASP A 125 10.89 -11.15 15.96
C ASP A 125 10.26 -12.55 16.09
N SER A 126 10.93 -13.57 15.55
CA SER A 126 10.47 -14.96 15.59
C SER A 126 10.52 -15.58 16.99
N GLU A 127 11.16 -14.93 17.96
CA GLU A 127 11.41 -15.52 19.29
C GLU A 127 10.65 -14.83 20.43
N LYS A 128 10.07 -13.63 20.23
CA LYS A 128 9.39 -12.87 21.29
C LYS A 128 7.94 -12.55 20.97
N THR A 129 7.04 -13.44 21.31
CA THR A 129 5.61 -13.21 21.16
C THR A 129 4.97 -12.34 22.26
N THR A 130 5.72 -11.90 23.27
CA THR A 130 5.14 -11.32 24.49
C THR A 130 5.37 -9.82 24.71
N ASP A 131 6.35 -9.19 24.03
CA ASP A 131 6.69 -7.78 24.24
C ASP A 131 6.63 -6.93 22.95
N GLN A 132 5.69 -7.22 22.06
CA GLN A 132 5.48 -6.35 20.89
C GLN A 132 5.02 -4.97 21.37
N LYS A 133 5.87 -3.96 21.24
CA LYS A 133 5.45 -2.57 21.31
C LYS A 133 4.31 -2.41 20.30
N ASN A 134 3.23 -1.74 20.71
CA ASN A 134 2.20 -1.37 19.74
C ASN A 134 2.86 -0.60 18.60
N PRO A 135 2.71 -1.02 17.34
CA PRO A 135 3.31 -0.32 16.23
C PRO A 135 2.79 1.13 16.22
N GLU A 136 3.71 2.07 16.01
CA GLU A 136 3.31 3.45 15.78
C GLU A 136 2.73 3.57 14.37
N TYR A 137 1.58 4.21 14.27
CA TYR A 137 0.90 4.45 13.01
C TYR A 137 1.02 5.93 12.63
N LYS A 138 1.50 6.19 11.42
CA LYS A 138 1.41 7.52 10.82
C LYS A 138 0.27 7.54 9.82
N VAL A 139 -0.71 8.39 10.07
CA VAL A 139 -1.88 8.58 9.20
C VAL A 139 -1.80 9.94 8.55
N THR A 140 -1.94 9.99 7.24
CA THR A 140 -2.08 11.24 6.49
C THR A 140 -3.36 11.23 5.67
N LYS A 141 -3.86 12.42 5.36
CA LYS A 141 -5.03 12.61 4.51
C LYS A 141 -4.78 13.80 3.60
N THR A 142 -4.87 13.58 2.30
CA THR A 142 -4.74 14.59 1.27
C THR A 142 -6.08 14.79 0.59
N ASN A 143 -6.52 16.04 0.44
CA ASN A 143 -7.71 16.34 -0.35
C ASN A 143 -7.41 16.05 -1.82
N ALA A 144 -8.34 15.38 -2.49
CA ALA A 144 -8.20 14.97 -3.86
C ALA A 144 -9.54 15.08 -4.58
N PRO A 145 -9.56 15.33 -5.89
CA PRO A 145 -10.76 15.14 -6.69
C PRO A 145 -11.27 13.69 -6.56
N ALA A 146 -12.57 13.50 -6.75
CA ALA A 146 -13.16 12.17 -6.71
C ALA A 146 -12.50 11.26 -7.76
N ILE A 147 -12.11 10.08 -7.33
CA ILE A 147 -11.63 9.02 -8.21
C ILE A 147 -12.77 8.01 -8.35
N ASN A 148 -13.51 8.12 -9.45
CA ASN A 148 -14.51 7.13 -9.81
C ASN A 148 -13.85 6.06 -10.67
N PHE A 149 -14.14 4.80 -10.42
CA PHE A 149 -13.56 3.69 -11.18
C PHE A 149 -14.56 2.52 -11.28
N GLU A 150 -14.41 1.73 -12.32
CA GLU A 150 -15.18 0.51 -12.59
C GLU A 150 -14.32 -0.73 -12.41
N GLN A 151 -13.00 -0.58 -12.62
CA GLN A 151 -12.06 -1.67 -12.52
C GLN A 151 -10.80 -1.23 -11.75
N ARG A 152 -10.19 -2.18 -11.06
CA ARG A 152 -8.91 -2.02 -10.39
C ARG A 152 -7.97 -3.14 -10.78
N VAL A 153 -6.74 -2.79 -11.11
CA VAL A 153 -5.63 -3.74 -11.25
C VAL A 153 -4.56 -3.34 -10.25
N ALA A 154 -4.01 -4.30 -9.52
CA ALA A 154 -2.93 -4.07 -8.57
C ALA A 154 -1.78 -5.02 -8.83
N ILE A 155 -0.57 -4.60 -8.47
CA ILE A 155 0.61 -5.44 -8.50
C ILE A 155 0.44 -6.59 -7.50
N ASP A 156 0.93 -7.78 -7.82
CA ASP A 156 1.01 -8.87 -6.83
C ASP A 156 2.26 -8.69 -5.96
N GLN A 157 3.40 -8.52 -6.61
CA GLN A 157 4.68 -8.29 -5.96
C GLN A 157 5.64 -7.53 -6.86
N TYR A 158 6.61 -6.85 -6.26
CA TYR A 158 7.70 -6.17 -6.94
C TYR A 158 9.01 -6.39 -6.22
N GLY A 159 10.06 -6.67 -6.99
CA GLY A 159 11.45 -6.66 -6.53
C GLY A 159 12.30 -5.79 -7.45
N GLY A 160 13.06 -4.86 -6.89
CA GLY A 160 13.84 -3.94 -7.69
C GLY A 160 14.74 -3.01 -6.90
N GLU A 161 15.14 -1.93 -7.52
CA GLU A 161 16.11 -0.96 -7.01
C GLU A 161 15.41 0.19 -6.27
N LEU A 162 16.16 0.85 -5.38
CA LEU A 162 15.79 2.14 -4.81
C LEU A 162 15.72 3.24 -5.88
N ASN A 163 15.00 4.32 -5.57
CA ASN A 163 14.84 5.50 -6.45
C ASN A 163 14.17 5.20 -7.80
N LYS A 164 13.41 4.12 -7.88
CA LYS A 164 12.57 3.77 -9.02
C LYS A 164 11.10 3.95 -8.67
N ASP A 165 10.34 4.50 -9.61
CA ASP A 165 8.88 4.53 -9.48
C ASP A 165 8.32 3.14 -9.73
N VAL A 166 7.48 2.69 -8.79
CA VAL A 166 6.78 1.42 -8.87
C VAL A 166 5.28 1.68 -8.92
N VAL A 167 4.61 1.16 -9.92
CA VAL A 167 3.14 1.22 -10.02
C VAL A 167 2.54 0.15 -9.12
N LEU A 168 1.80 0.57 -8.10
CA LEU A 168 1.15 -0.33 -7.14
C LEU A 168 -0.24 -0.75 -7.60
N ALA A 169 -0.99 0.17 -8.19
CA ALA A 169 -2.33 -0.08 -8.67
C ALA A 169 -2.74 0.93 -9.75
N ALA A 170 -3.66 0.53 -10.59
CA ALA A 170 -4.37 1.39 -11.53
C ALA A 170 -5.88 1.19 -11.37
N TYR A 171 -6.61 2.28 -11.45
CA TYR A 171 -8.06 2.39 -11.35
C TYR A 171 -8.58 2.95 -12.66
N THR A 172 -9.52 2.27 -13.33
CA THR A 172 -9.96 2.66 -14.67
C THR A 172 -11.47 2.81 -14.76
N THR A 173 -11.91 3.74 -15.61
CA THR A 173 -13.30 3.93 -16.01
C THR A 173 -13.39 3.93 -17.53
N GLY A 174 -14.36 3.22 -18.07
CA GLY A 174 -14.45 2.95 -19.50
C GLY A 174 -13.38 1.96 -19.94
N GLY A 175 -13.32 1.68 -21.24
CA GLY A 175 -12.38 0.71 -21.79
C GLY A 175 -12.93 -0.73 -21.79
N SER A 176 -12.37 -1.56 -22.67
CA SER A 176 -12.86 -2.93 -22.89
C SER A 176 -11.92 -4.02 -22.37
N ALA A 177 -10.73 -3.66 -21.91
CA ALA A 177 -9.70 -4.59 -21.43
C ALA A 177 -9.13 -4.11 -20.09
N ALA A 178 -8.51 -5.00 -19.33
CA ALA A 178 -7.77 -4.60 -18.13
C ALA A 178 -6.46 -3.88 -18.52
N ILE A 179 -6.13 -2.82 -17.80
CA ILE A 179 -4.87 -2.08 -17.96
C ILE A 179 -3.69 -2.93 -17.47
N THR A 180 -2.55 -2.81 -18.12
CA THR A 180 -1.29 -3.45 -17.70
C THR A 180 -0.41 -2.44 -17.00
N LEU A 181 0.04 -2.74 -15.77
CA LEU A 181 0.74 -1.77 -14.93
C LEU A 181 2.11 -1.36 -15.48
N ASP A 182 2.85 -2.28 -16.11
CA ASP A 182 4.21 -2.04 -16.62
C ASP A 182 4.26 -1.04 -17.79
N ASN A 183 3.18 -0.95 -18.57
CA ASN A 183 3.08 -0.08 -19.73
C ASN A 183 1.76 0.70 -19.78
N TYR A 184 1.24 1.08 -18.62
CA TYR A 184 -0.04 1.79 -18.50
C TYR A 184 -0.06 3.08 -19.34
N GLN A 185 1.07 3.77 -19.49
CA GLN A 185 1.18 5.03 -20.23
C GLN A 185 0.76 4.89 -21.70
N ASP A 186 1.05 3.75 -22.31
CA ASP A 186 0.65 3.46 -23.69
C ASP A 186 -0.85 3.13 -23.83
N GLN A 187 -1.52 2.88 -22.69
CA GLN A 187 -2.90 2.39 -22.64
C GLN A 187 -3.90 3.42 -22.12
N VAL A 188 -3.46 4.48 -21.43
CA VAL A 188 -4.37 5.46 -20.79
C VAL A 188 -5.37 6.08 -21.78
N ALA A 189 -5.01 6.22 -23.05
CA ALA A 189 -5.89 6.74 -24.10
C ALA A 189 -7.06 5.81 -24.46
N ASN A 190 -7.03 4.54 -24.03
CA ASN A 190 -8.10 3.57 -24.26
C ASN A 190 -9.21 3.64 -23.21
N TYR A 191 -9.09 4.55 -22.24
CA TYR A 191 -10.02 4.70 -21.11
C TYR A 191 -10.53 6.12 -21.02
N THR A 192 -11.74 6.27 -20.48
CA THR A 192 -12.30 7.61 -20.18
C THR A 192 -11.52 8.27 -19.05
N ALA A 193 -11.17 7.49 -18.01
CA ALA A 193 -10.32 7.94 -16.92
C ALA A 193 -9.44 6.81 -16.41
N VAL A 194 -8.21 7.17 -15.99
CA VAL A 194 -7.26 6.29 -15.33
C VAL A 194 -6.65 7.02 -14.15
N SER A 195 -6.58 6.36 -12.98
CA SER A 195 -5.82 6.85 -11.84
C SER A 195 -4.76 5.82 -11.48
N VAL A 196 -3.50 6.23 -11.43
CA VAL A 196 -2.35 5.35 -11.22
C VAL A 196 -1.66 5.69 -9.91
N VAL A 197 -1.60 4.72 -9.01
CA VAL A 197 -0.88 4.83 -7.74
C VAL A 197 0.55 4.39 -7.93
N LYS A 198 1.48 5.29 -7.61
CA LYS A 198 2.92 5.04 -7.65
C LYS A 198 3.56 5.19 -6.27
N VAL A 199 4.63 4.45 -6.06
CA VAL A 199 5.52 4.63 -4.92
C VAL A 199 6.96 4.76 -5.40
N ASN A 200 7.71 5.67 -4.79
CA ASN A 200 9.15 5.83 -4.95
C ASN A 200 9.79 5.76 -3.57
N ILE A 201 10.83 4.95 -3.42
CA ILE A 201 11.52 4.74 -2.14
C ILE A 201 12.95 5.21 -2.30
N ALA A 202 13.30 6.28 -1.60
CA ALA A 202 14.61 6.89 -1.62
C ALA A 202 15.35 6.65 -0.30
N GLN A 203 16.61 6.24 -0.38
CA GLN A 203 17.48 6.16 0.81
C GLN A 203 17.86 7.57 1.26
N LYS A 204 17.88 7.78 2.56
CA LYS A 204 18.19 9.05 3.20
C LYS A 204 19.64 9.12 3.68
#